data_92115c05fb5ce41deaff32978dfe01f7
#
_entry.id   92115c05fb5ce41deaff32978dfe01f7
#
_cell.length_a   1.000
_cell.length_b   1.000
_cell.length_c   1.000
_cell.angle_alpha   90.00
_cell.angle_beta   90.00
_cell.angle_gamma   90.00
#
_symmetry.space_group_name_H-M   'P 1'
#
loop_
_entity.id
_entity.type
_entity.pdbx_description
1 polymer ?
#
loop_
_entity_poly.entity_id
_entity_poly.type
_entity_poly.pdbx_seq_one_letter_code
_entity_poly.pdbx_strand_id
1 'polypeptide(L)'
;MISASRKCCGLRILLLAAAVFCSAAKADQPAVMPDPGVAAMIVQLGLHESTTPVRELAGWQRPKRVLFSNLNPALLPSLQAVAPGVELVPAKDAAEAAKLAGGADAVLGFCTPEVLAAGTTIRWIQVYWAGVERCVAIPALTERKILLTNMQRVAAPVMAEHVLAMMLAFTRGLDFYILE
;
A
#
# COMPACT_ATOMS: atom_id res chain seq x y z
N MET A 1 73.02 -30.97 34.09
CA MET A 1 73.13 -29.95 35.17
C MET A 1 71.74 -29.23 35.22
N ILE A 2 71.14 -29.39 36.39
CA ILE A 2 70.12 -28.49 37.03
C ILE A 2 68.87 -28.22 36.23
N SER A 3 67.77 -28.94 36.40
CA SER A 3 66.71 -28.89 37.43
C SER A 3 66.06 -27.51 37.61
N ALA A 4 64.83 -27.44 37.27
CA ALA A 4 63.81 -26.84 38.11
C ALA A 4 62.38 -27.12 37.64
N SER A 5 61.69 -27.95 38.36
CA SER A 5 60.29 -28.15 38.44
C SER A 5 59.59 -26.89 38.97
N ARG A 6 58.48 -26.45 38.36
CA ARG A 6 57.43 -25.78 39.13
C ARG A 6 56.06 -26.17 38.63
N LYS A 7 55.35 -26.89 39.46
CA LYS A 7 53.92 -27.06 39.46
C LYS A 7 53.26 -25.73 39.77
N CYS A 8 52.21 -25.35 39.01
CA CYS A 8 51.16 -24.41 39.45
C CYS A 8 49.88 -24.81 38.78
N CYS A 9 49.06 -25.42 39.56
CA CYS A 9 47.80 -25.04 40.08
C CYS A 9 46.75 -24.60 39.00
N GLY A 10 45.74 -25.45 38.86
CA GLY A 10 44.60 -25.24 37.97
C GLY A 10 43.76 -24.04 38.39
N LEU A 11 43.38 -23.27 37.41
CA LEU A 11 42.31 -22.31 37.53
C LEU A 11 41.31 -22.60 36.37
N ARG A 12 40.24 -23.32 36.70
CA ARG A 12 39.11 -23.46 35.80
C ARG A 12 38.40 -22.12 35.72
N ILE A 13 38.63 -21.40 34.62
CA ILE A 13 37.84 -20.22 34.31
C ILE A 13 36.52 -20.71 33.68
N LEU A 14 35.45 -20.58 34.48
CA LEU A 14 34.07 -20.73 34.03
C LEU A 14 33.76 -19.55 33.09
N LEU A 15 33.77 -19.78 31.79
CA LEU A 15 33.23 -18.82 30.82
C LEU A 15 31.69 -18.87 30.92
N LEU A 16 31.10 -17.95 31.69
CA LEU A 16 29.70 -17.58 31.59
C LEU A 16 29.52 -16.88 30.23
N ALA A 17 28.94 -17.58 29.27
CA ALA A 17 28.43 -16.99 28.06
C ALA A 17 27.19 -16.12 28.41
N ALA A 18 27.41 -14.83 28.59
CA ALA A 18 26.33 -13.85 28.65
C ALA A 18 25.73 -13.76 27.25
N ALA A 19 24.61 -14.45 27.03
CA ALA A 19 23.77 -14.25 25.88
C ALA A 19 23.16 -12.83 25.97
N VAL A 20 23.81 -11.88 25.30
CA VAL A 20 23.25 -10.56 25.06
C VAL A 20 22.07 -10.75 24.10
N PHE A 21 20.88 -10.82 24.65
CA PHE A 21 19.66 -10.65 23.90
C PHE A 21 19.68 -9.23 23.33
N CYS A 22 20.16 -9.10 22.09
CA CYS A 22 19.97 -7.91 21.30
C CYS A 22 18.50 -7.85 20.92
N SER A 23 17.68 -7.31 21.84
CA SER A 23 16.30 -6.92 21.54
C SER A 23 16.41 -5.82 20.50
N ALA A 24 16.21 -6.16 19.23
CA ALA A 24 16.07 -5.17 18.18
C ALA A 24 14.89 -4.28 18.57
N ALA A 25 15.19 -3.13 19.17
CA ALA A 25 14.23 -2.07 19.39
C ALA A 25 13.62 -1.76 18.01
N LYS A 26 12.32 -2.06 17.87
CA LYS A 26 11.53 -1.59 16.75
C LYS A 26 11.73 -0.08 16.72
N ALA A 27 12.47 0.41 15.72
CA ALA A 27 12.64 1.83 15.54
C ALA A 27 11.22 2.41 15.39
N ASP A 28 10.82 3.13 16.42
CA ASP A 28 9.58 3.89 16.43
C ASP A 28 9.72 4.96 15.33
N GLN A 29 9.18 4.66 14.15
CA GLN A 29 9.07 5.68 13.11
C GLN A 29 8.15 6.73 13.69
N PRO A 30 8.60 8.01 13.79
CA PRO A 30 7.75 9.06 14.31
C PRO A 30 6.45 9.04 13.52
N ALA A 31 5.32 9.13 14.24
CA ALA A 31 4.02 9.28 13.62
C ALA A 31 4.12 10.46 12.66
N VAL A 32 4.08 10.17 11.35
CA VAL A 32 4.07 11.23 10.34
C VAL A 32 2.79 11.98 10.61
N MET A 33 2.91 13.20 11.14
CA MET A 33 1.77 14.12 11.27
C MET A 33 1.16 14.23 9.88
N PRO A 34 -0.14 13.96 9.71
CA PRO A 34 -0.75 14.07 8.39
C PRO A 34 -0.55 15.51 7.91
N ASP A 35 -0.17 15.65 6.64
CA ASP A 35 -0.12 16.94 5.95
C ASP A 35 -1.43 17.67 6.23
N PRO A 36 -1.40 18.98 6.61
CA PRO A 36 -2.62 19.75 6.84
C PRO A 36 -3.65 19.63 5.70
N GLY A 37 -3.19 19.47 4.47
CA GLY A 37 -4.04 19.18 3.31
C GLY A 37 -4.78 17.84 3.40
N VAL A 38 -4.14 16.81 3.93
CA VAL A 38 -4.76 15.50 4.14
C VAL A 38 -5.84 15.58 5.22
N ALA A 39 -5.59 16.26 6.34
CA ALA A 39 -6.58 16.43 7.39
C ALA A 39 -7.83 17.18 6.88
N ALA A 40 -7.63 18.26 6.10
CA ALA A 40 -8.73 18.99 5.47
C ALA A 40 -9.53 18.11 4.51
N MET A 41 -8.86 17.26 3.71
CA MET A 41 -9.48 16.34 2.79
C MET A 41 -10.32 15.28 3.51
N ILE A 42 -9.83 14.72 4.62
CA ILE A 42 -10.57 13.75 5.44
C ILE A 42 -11.90 14.34 5.90
N VAL A 43 -11.87 15.59 6.40
CA VAL A 43 -13.08 16.31 6.84
C VAL A 43 -14.01 16.60 5.66
N GLN A 44 -13.50 17.14 4.56
CA GLN A 44 -14.28 17.51 3.37
C GLN A 44 -15.00 16.31 2.76
N LEU A 45 -14.35 15.16 2.73
CA LEU A 45 -14.90 13.92 2.15
C LEU A 45 -15.73 13.11 3.15
N GLY A 46 -15.81 13.54 4.41
CA GLY A 46 -16.48 12.81 5.49
C GLY A 46 -15.90 11.40 5.68
N LEU A 47 -14.57 11.28 5.61
CA LEU A 47 -13.88 10.02 5.83
C LEU A 47 -13.71 9.75 7.33
N HIS A 48 -13.61 8.48 7.68
CA HIS A 48 -13.30 8.04 9.04
C HIS A 48 -12.00 7.24 9.01
N GLU A 49 -11.05 7.64 9.84
CA GLU A 49 -9.82 6.88 10.02
C GLU A 49 -10.09 5.70 10.97
N SER A 50 -9.48 4.56 10.66
CA SER A 50 -9.47 3.43 11.57
C SER A 50 -8.64 3.77 12.82
N THR A 51 -9.10 3.35 14.00
CA THR A 51 -8.34 3.48 15.25
C THR A 51 -7.05 2.65 15.23
N THR A 52 -7.00 1.60 14.40
CA THR A 52 -5.83 0.75 14.24
C THR A 52 -5.26 0.95 12.85
N PRO A 53 -4.04 1.48 12.70
CA PRO A 53 -3.37 1.59 11.42
C PRO A 53 -3.24 0.22 10.74
N VAL A 54 -3.41 0.16 9.42
CA VAL A 54 -3.31 -1.10 8.63
C VAL A 54 -1.98 -1.82 8.89
N ARG A 55 -0.89 -1.08 9.07
CA ARG A 55 0.45 -1.63 9.36
C ARG A 55 0.56 -2.36 10.71
N GLU A 56 -0.40 -2.16 11.61
CA GLU A 56 -0.47 -2.78 12.93
C GLU A 56 -1.40 -3.99 12.95
N LEU A 57 -2.11 -4.25 11.85
CA LEU A 57 -2.99 -5.42 11.75
C LEU A 57 -2.16 -6.71 11.75
N ALA A 58 -2.68 -7.73 12.42
CA ALA A 58 -2.06 -9.05 12.44
C ALA A 58 -1.90 -9.60 11.01
N GLY A 59 -0.67 -10.05 10.69
CA GLY A 59 -0.36 -10.58 9.36
C GLY A 59 -0.01 -9.52 8.31
N TRP A 60 -0.04 -8.22 8.64
CA TRP A 60 0.41 -7.19 7.71
C TRP A 60 1.92 -7.32 7.45
N GLN A 61 2.28 -7.22 6.18
CA GLN A 61 3.68 -7.20 5.75
C GLN A 61 3.86 -6.09 4.72
N ARG A 62 4.94 -5.33 4.84
CA ARG A 62 5.26 -4.30 3.87
C ARG A 62 5.45 -4.95 2.48
N PRO A 63 4.77 -4.47 1.44
CA PRO A 63 4.98 -4.95 0.09
C PRO A 63 6.44 -4.72 -0.36
N LYS A 64 7.03 -5.71 -1.02
CA LYS A 64 8.38 -5.62 -1.62
C LYS A 64 8.32 -5.44 -3.11
N ARG A 65 7.32 -6.05 -3.78
CA ARG A 65 7.10 -5.96 -5.21
C ARG A 65 5.66 -5.52 -5.47
N VAL A 66 5.50 -4.39 -6.14
CA VAL A 66 4.22 -3.74 -6.44
C VAL A 66 4.04 -3.63 -7.93
N LEU A 67 3.04 -4.33 -8.46
CA LEU A 67 2.59 -4.21 -9.84
C LEU A 67 1.62 -3.04 -9.95
N PHE A 68 1.79 -2.15 -10.91
CA PHE A 68 0.90 -1.00 -11.03
C PHE A 68 0.57 -0.66 -12.49
N SER A 69 -0.63 -0.07 -12.65
CA SER A 69 -1.07 0.46 -13.94
C SER A 69 -0.28 1.72 -14.29
N ASN A 70 0.48 1.64 -15.38
CA ASN A 70 1.31 2.75 -15.85
C ASN A 70 0.49 3.78 -16.64
N LEU A 71 -0.44 4.47 -15.96
CA LEU A 71 -1.27 5.51 -16.55
C LEU A 71 -0.45 6.75 -16.94
N ASN A 72 0.62 7.05 -16.20
CA ASN A 72 1.52 8.17 -16.45
C ASN A 72 2.96 7.81 -16.07
N PRO A 73 3.84 7.49 -17.03
CA PRO A 73 5.23 7.15 -16.77
C PRO A 73 6.02 8.21 -16.00
N ALA A 74 5.66 9.49 -16.12
CA ALA A 74 6.32 10.58 -15.41
C ALA A 74 6.17 10.50 -13.88
N LEU A 75 5.20 9.72 -13.36
CA LEU A 75 5.00 9.54 -11.94
C LEU A 75 5.97 8.51 -11.31
N LEU A 76 6.61 7.66 -12.11
CA LEU A 76 7.47 6.59 -11.59
C LEU A 76 8.58 7.09 -10.67
N PRO A 77 9.33 8.16 -11.00
CA PRO A 77 10.36 8.70 -10.09
C PRO A 77 9.78 9.15 -8.74
N SER A 78 8.63 9.83 -8.77
CA SER A 78 7.96 10.29 -7.55
C SER A 78 7.47 9.13 -6.69
N LEU A 79 6.91 8.09 -7.31
CA LEU A 79 6.49 6.87 -6.61
C LEU A 79 7.69 6.15 -6.01
N GLN A 80 8.80 6.06 -6.73
CA GLN A 80 10.02 5.42 -6.23
C GLN A 80 10.63 6.18 -5.05
N ALA A 81 10.55 7.52 -5.06
CA ALA A 81 11.03 8.36 -3.96
C ALA A 81 10.28 8.11 -2.65
N VAL A 82 8.95 7.89 -2.71
CA VAL A 82 8.12 7.62 -1.53
C VAL A 82 8.08 6.14 -1.13
N ALA A 83 8.56 5.25 -2.00
CA ALA A 83 8.61 3.81 -1.76
C ALA A 83 10.03 3.24 -1.89
N PRO A 84 11.00 3.71 -1.08
CA PRO A 84 12.38 3.22 -1.15
C PRO A 84 12.43 1.72 -0.83
N GLY A 85 13.19 0.96 -1.62
CA GLY A 85 13.36 -0.48 -1.47
C GLY A 85 12.17 -1.33 -1.91
N VAL A 86 11.16 -0.72 -2.57
CA VAL A 86 10.06 -1.44 -3.22
C VAL A 86 10.36 -1.53 -4.71
N GLU A 87 10.25 -2.73 -5.26
CA GLU A 87 10.29 -2.96 -6.71
C GLU A 87 8.96 -2.53 -7.32
N LEU A 88 8.96 -1.48 -8.12
CA LEU A 88 7.79 -0.98 -8.84
C LEU A 88 7.78 -1.56 -10.26
N VAL A 89 6.77 -2.37 -10.58
CA VAL A 89 6.61 -3.04 -11.87
C VAL A 89 5.47 -2.41 -12.64
N PRO A 90 5.74 -1.59 -13.66
CA PRO A 90 4.68 -0.99 -14.48
C PRO A 90 4.10 -2.01 -15.46
N ALA A 91 2.78 -1.96 -15.65
CA ALA A 91 2.09 -2.69 -16.70
C ALA A 91 1.15 -1.74 -17.46
N LYS A 92 1.09 -1.85 -18.77
CA LYS A 92 0.27 -0.99 -19.63
C LYS A 92 -1.20 -1.38 -19.64
N ASP A 93 -1.48 -2.68 -19.47
CA ASP A 93 -2.82 -3.25 -19.52
C ASP A 93 -2.93 -4.49 -18.62
N ALA A 94 -4.16 -5.02 -18.48
CA ALA A 94 -4.43 -6.18 -17.64
C ALA A 94 -3.76 -7.47 -18.15
N ALA A 95 -3.55 -7.61 -19.46
CA ALA A 95 -2.92 -8.79 -20.04
C ALA A 95 -1.41 -8.82 -19.72
N GLU A 96 -0.75 -7.67 -19.77
CA GLU A 96 0.64 -7.53 -19.34
C GLU A 96 0.75 -7.69 -17.83
N ALA A 97 -0.18 -7.09 -17.07
CA ALA A 97 -0.25 -7.22 -15.62
C ALA A 97 -0.33 -8.70 -15.19
N ALA A 98 -1.15 -9.50 -15.85
CA ALA A 98 -1.24 -10.94 -15.57
C ALA A 98 0.10 -11.66 -15.81
N LYS A 99 0.85 -11.29 -16.85
CA LYS A 99 2.18 -11.90 -17.11
C LYS A 99 3.22 -11.51 -16.05
N LEU A 100 3.11 -10.31 -15.49
CA LEU A 100 4.06 -9.74 -14.52
C LEU A 100 3.65 -9.96 -13.06
N ALA A 101 2.44 -10.52 -12.81
CA ALA A 101 1.88 -10.67 -11.47
C ALA A 101 2.62 -11.68 -10.58
N GLY A 102 3.45 -12.56 -11.18
CA GLY A 102 4.23 -13.53 -10.41
C GLY A 102 5.13 -12.84 -9.38
N GLY A 103 5.01 -13.26 -8.11
CA GLY A 103 5.79 -12.70 -7.01
C GLY A 103 5.39 -11.29 -6.56
N ALA A 104 4.34 -10.70 -7.11
CA ALA A 104 3.82 -9.41 -6.63
C ALA A 104 3.14 -9.57 -5.26
N ASP A 105 3.41 -8.65 -4.35
CA ASP A 105 2.76 -8.56 -3.03
C ASP A 105 1.51 -7.68 -3.08
N ALA A 106 1.54 -6.65 -3.94
CA ALA A 106 0.44 -5.71 -4.12
C ALA A 106 0.24 -5.35 -5.59
N VAL A 107 -0.99 -4.96 -5.91
CA VAL A 107 -1.39 -4.53 -7.25
C VAL A 107 -2.17 -3.23 -7.16
N LEU A 108 -1.80 -2.24 -7.98
CA LEU A 108 -2.45 -0.95 -8.09
C LEU A 108 -3.05 -0.78 -9.49
N GLY A 109 -4.36 -0.56 -9.55
CA GLY A 109 -5.08 -0.25 -10.79
C GLY A 109 -5.51 -1.47 -11.62
N PHE A 110 -5.25 -2.70 -11.17
CA PHE A 110 -5.77 -3.90 -11.79
C PHE A 110 -6.50 -4.79 -10.79
N CYS A 111 -7.65 -5.29 -11.21
CA CYS A 111 -8.42 -6.25 -10.43
C CYS A 111 -9.17 -7.18 -11.40
N THR A 112 -8.48 -8.19 -11.91
CA THR A 112 -9.03 -9.17 -12.84
C THR A 112 -8.74 -10.60 -12.41
N PRO A 113 -9.56 -11.58 -12.81
CA PRO A 113 -9.32 -12.98 -12.48
C PRO A 113 -7.93 -13.48 -12.91
N GLU A 114 -7.46 -13.05 -14.08
CA GLU A 114 -6.17 -13.47 -14.65
C GLU A 114 -4.99 -12.96 -13.82
N VAL A 115 -5.06 -11.71 -13.35
CA VAL A 115 -4.03 -11.11 -12.48
C VAL A 115 -4.00 -11.84 -11.14
N LEU A 116 -5.16 -12.14 -10.55
CA LEU A 116 -5.23 -12.85 -9.28
C LEU A 116 -4.81 -14.32 -9.41
N ALA A 117 -5.09 -14.97 -10.53
CA ALA A 117 -4.66 -16.34 -10.79
C ALA A 117 -3.13 -16.43 -10.93
N ALA A 118 -2.52 -15.50 -11.67
CA ALA A 118 -1.07 -15.46 -11.88
C ALA A 118 -0.31 -14.98 -10.63
N GLY A 119 -0.87 -14.00 -9.89
CA GLY A 119 -0.26 -13.40 -8.71
C GLY A 119 -0.69 -14.09 -7.41
N THR A 120 -0.20 -15.29 -7.14
CA THR A 120 -0.57 -16.09 -5.96
C THR A 120 -0.13 -15.48 -4.63
N THR A 121 0.85 -14.58 -4.65
CA THR A 121 1.40 -13.89 -3.48
C THR A 121 0.73 -12.55 -3.19
N ILE A 122 -0.17 -12.07 -4.06
CA ILE A 122 -0.88 -10.81 -3.88
C ILE A 122 -1.71 -10.84 -2.60
N ARG A 123 -1.52 -9.82 -1.75
CA ARG A 123 -2.22 -9.65 -0.47
C ARG A 123 -2.95 -8.32 -0.38
N TRP A 124 -2.65 -7.37 -1.27
CA TRP A 124 -3.28 -6.06 -1.33
C TRP A 124 -3.55 -5.64 -2.76
N ILE A 125 -4.78 -5.16 -3.00
CA ILE A 125 -5.18 -4.56 -4.27
C ILE A 125 -5.71 -3.15 -3.96
N GLN A 126 -5.20 -2.16 -4.66
CA GLN A 126 -5.72 -0.80 -4.69
C GLN A 126 -6.30 -0.53 -6.08
N VAL A 127 -7.55 -0.15 -6.15
CA VAL A 127 -8.17 0.31 -7.41
C VAL A 127 -8.30 1.83 -7.45
N TYR A 128 -8.22 2.41 -8.65
CA TYR A 128 -8.27 3.88 -8.86
C TYR A 128 -9.70 4.41 -9.09
N TRP A 129 -10.69 3.58 -8.86
CA TRP A 129 -12.11 3.91 -9.01
C TRP A 129 -12.87 3.60 -7.72
N ALA A 130 -14.14 4.09 -7.65
CA ALA A 130 -14.95 3.95 -6.46
C ALA A 130 -15.64 2.57 -6.36
N GLY A 131 -16.26 2.09 -7.44
CA GLY A 131 -17.01 0.83 -7.45
C GLY A 131 -16.10 -0.39 -7.39
N VAL A 132 -16.39 -1.35 -6.54
CA VAL A 132 -15.56 -2.56 -6.32
C VAL A 132 -16.28 -3.84 -6.67
N GLU A 133 -17.50 -3.76 -7.21
CA GLU A 133 -18.41 -4.88 -7.45
C GLU A 133 -17.76 -5.98 -8.29
N ARG A 134 -17.02 -5.59 -9.33
CA ARG A 134 -16.31 -6.52 -10.21
C ARG A 134 -15.14 -7.21 -9.49
N CYS A 135 -14.49 -6.52 -8.57
CA CYS A 135 -13.38 -7.10 -7.80
C CYS A 135 -13.88 -8.11 -6.78
N VAL A 136 -14.92 -7.75 -6.00
CA VAL A 136 -15.46 -8.65 -4.97
C VAL A 136 -16.16 -9.86 -5.55
N ALA A 137 -16.56 -9.82 -6.82
CA ALA A 137 -17.09 -10.96 -7.54
C ALA A 137 -16.02 -12.02 -7.89
N ILE A 138 -14.72 -11.73 -7.75
CA ILE A 138 -13.64 -12.68 -8.01
C ILE A 138 -13.45 -13.56 -6.78
N PRO A 139 -13.71 -14.88 -6.83
CA PRO A 139 -13.65 -15.75 -5.66
C PRO A 139 -12.32 -15.71 -4.93
N ALA A 140 -11.20 -15.70 -5.67
CA ALA A 140 -9.85 -15.65 -5.13
C ALA A 140 -9.60 -14.45 -4.19
N LEU A 141 -10.30 -13.32 -4.37
CA LEU A 141 -10.17 -12.15 -3.51
C LEU A 141 -10.65 -12.46 -2.09
N THR A 142 -11.81 -13.10 -1.97
CA THR A 142 -12.41 -13.46 -0.68
C THR A 142 -11.73 -14.67 -0.05
N GLU A 143 -11.49 -15.73 -0.84
CA GLU A 143 -10.87 -16.97 -0.37
C GLU A 143 -9.47 -16.74 0.20
N ARG A 144 -8.68 -15.88 -0.44
CA ARG A 144 -7.32 -15.53 -0.02
C ARG A 144 -7.29 -14.37 0.96
N LYS A 145 -8.45 -13.78 1.32
CA LYS A 145 -8.58 -12.62 2.22
C LYS A 145 -7.68 -11.45 1.78
N ILE A 146 -7.67 -11.16 0.48
CA ILE A 146 -6.87 -10.07 -0.08
C ILE A 146 -7.48 -8.75 0.37
N LEU A 147 -6.65 -7.84 0.91
CA LEU A 147 -7.06 -6.50 1.25
C LEU A 147 -7.41 -5.73 -0.04
N LEU A 148 -8.64 -5.25 -0.14
CA LEU A 148 -9.08 -4.40 -1.25
C LEU A 148 -9.31 -2.98 -0.75
N THR A 149 -8.69 -2.01 -1.41
CA THR A 149 -8.87 -0.58 -1.16
C THR A 149 -9.26 0.13 -2.45
N ASN A 150 -10.01 1.22 -2.35
CA ASN A 150 -10.53 1.96 -3.49
C ASN A 150 -10.43 3.49 -3.26
N MET A 151 -10.83 4.27 -4.26
CA MET A 151 -10.86 5.73 -4.21
C MET A 151 -12.28 6.26 -4.03
N GLN A 152 -13.05 5.65 -3.15
CA GLN A 152 -14.41 6.09 -2.85
C GLN A 152 -14.42 7.54 -2.32
N ARG A 153 -15.44 8.31 -2.73
CA ARG A 153 -15.70 9.71 -2.33
C ARG A 153 -14.72 10.76 -2.86
N VAL A 154 -13.59 10.41 -3.43
CA VAL A 154 -12.59 11.40 -3.92
C VAL A 154 -13.21 12.42 -4.88
N ALA A 155 -14.12 11.98 -5.77
CA ALA A 155 -14.80 12.86 -6.73
C ALA A 155 -16.13 13.44 -6.22
N ALA A 156 -16.58 13.13 -5.00
CA ALA A 156 -17.91 13.49 -4.53
C ALA A 156 -18.18 15.01 -4.50
N PRO A 157 -17.29 15.88 -4.02
CA PRO A 157 -17.51 17.33 -4.03
C PRO A 157 -17.65 17.86 -5.43
N VAL A 158 -16.73 17.53 -6.32
CA VAL A 158 -16.73 18.00 -7.72
C VAL A 158 -17.98 17.51 -8.49
N MET A 159 -18.40 16.27 -8.26
CA MET A 159 -19.61 15.72 -8.85
C MET A 159 -20.87 16.45 -8.35
N ALA A 160 -20.94 16.78 -7.06
CA ALA A 160 -22.06 17.51 -6.49
C ALA A 160 -22.15 18.93 -7.08
N GLU A 161 -21.03 19.63 -7.18
CA GLU A 161 -20.96 20.95 -7.81
C GLU A 161 -21.39 20.89 -9.29
N HIS A 162 -20.93 19.90 -10.02
CA HIS A 162 -21.30 19.71 -11.43
C HIS A 162 -22.81 19.46 -11.60
N VAL A 163 -23.39 18.61 -10.76
CA VAL A 163 -24.85 18.34 -10.78
C VAL A 163 -25.63 19.62 -10.51
N LEU A 164 -25.24 20.40 -9.49
CA LEU A 164 -25.90 21.66 -9.20
C LEU A 164 -25.75 22.66 -10.37
N ALA A 165 -24.59 22.74 -10.97
CA ALA A 165 -24.34 23.62 -12.13
C ALA A 165 -25.27 23.21 -13.31
N MET A 166 -25.40 21.93 -13.61
CA MET A 166 -26.33 21.44 -14.64
C MET A 166 -27.79 21.75 -14.32
N MET A 167 -28.21 21.54 -13.07
CA MET A 167 -29.57 21.86 -12.65
C MET A 167 -29.89 23.35 -12.84
N LEU A 168 -28.96 24.22 -12.44
CA LEU A 168 -29.08 25.66 -12.62
C LEU A 168 -29.06 26.05 -14.10
N ALA A 169 -28.24 25.44 -14.93
CA ALA A 169 -28.17 25.65 -16.35
C ALA A 169 -29.55 25.35 -17.01
N PHE A 170 -30.14 24.20 -16.73
CA PHE A 170 -31.44 23.81 -17.26
C PHE A 170 -32.58 24.71 -16.74
N THR A 171 -32.60 25.03 -15.45
CA THR A 171 -33.64 25.87 -14.86
C THR A 171 -33.60 27.32 -15.37
N ARG A 172 -32.43 27.78 -15.81
CA ARG A 172 -32.23 29.11 -16.39
C ARG A 172 -32.25 29.15 -17.91
N GLY A 173 -32.41 28.01 -18.58
CA GLY A 173 -32.38 27.92 -20.04
C GLY A 173 -31.03 28.31 -20.65
N LEU A 174 -29.91 28.12 -19.93
CA LEU A 174 -28.59 28.49 -20.42
C LEU A 174 -28.16 27.73 -21.67
N ASP A 175 -28.70 26.54 -21.87
CA ASP A 175 -28.55 25.73 -23.09
C ASP A 175 -29.09 26.48 -24.35
N PHE A 176 -30.09 27.29 -24.18
CA PHE A 176 -30.64 28.15 -25.26
C PHE A 176 -29.75 29.35 -25.56
N TYR A 177 -29.16 29.99 -24.54
CA TYR A 177 -28.41 31.24 -24.69
C TYR A 177 -26.91 31.01 -25.01
N ILE A 178 -26.39 29.85 -24.80
CA ILE A 178 -24.97 29.55 -25.07
C ILE A 178 -24.74 29.08 -26.52
N LEU A 179 -25.79 28.59 -27.19
CA LEU A 179 -25.75 28.09 -28.58
C LEU A 179 -26.05 29.14 -29.64
N GLU A 180 -26.44 30.38 -29.28
CA GLU A 180 -26.61 31.55 -30.15
C GLU A 180 -25.37 32.47 -30.10
#